data_bc3ad602c4bc8fe7bfcbefe4f3941ee2
#
_entry.id   bc3ad602c4bc8fe7bfcbefe4f3941ee2
#
_cell.length_a   1.000
_cell.length_b   1.000
_cell.length_c   1.000
_cell.angle_alpha   90.00
_cell.angle_beta   90.00
_cell.angle_gamma   90.00
#
_symmetry.space_group_name_H-M   'P 1'
#
loop_
_entity.id
_entity.type
_entity.pdbx_description
1 polymer ?
#
loop_
_entity_poly.entity_id
_entity_poly.type
_entity_poly.pdbx_seq_one_letter_code
_entity_poly.pdbx_strand_id
1 'polypeptide(L)'
;MIVRTWRGWTRPEDADAYAAYIRETGLTAYTSTPGNLGAHIVSRPDGDLVEFLTISFWESFEAIREFAGADIEQAVFYPEDDRFLVKRETVVRHYTEH
;
A
#
# COMPACT_ATOMS: atom_id res chain seq x y z
N MET A 1 -1.59 7.04 -17.03
CA MET A 1 -1.61 6.92 -15.56
C MET A 1 -1.26 5.50 -15.17
N ILE A 2 -0.47 5.34 -14.13
CA ILE A 2 -0.08 4.04 -13.59
C ILE A 2 -0.83 3.80 -12.30
N VAL A 3 -1.38 2.59 -12.14
CA VAL A 3 -2.04 2.16 -10.91
C VAL A 3 -1.14 1.16 -10.21
N ARG A 4 -0.86 1.40 -8.93
CA ARG A 4 -0.03 0.54 -8.09
C ARG A 4 -0.89 -0.08 -7.00
N THR A 5 -0.80 -1.39 -6.81
CA THR A 5 -1.58 -2.10 -5.79
C THR A 5 -0.69 -2.97 -4.91
N TRP A 6 -1.08 -3.11 -3.65
CA TRP A 6 -0.42 -3.97 -2.67
C TRP A 6 -1.47 -4.57 -1.72
N ARG A 7 -1.22 -5.80 -1.25
CA ARG A 7 -2.10 -6.45 -0.27
C ARG A 7 -1.32 -6.93 0.94
N GLY A 8 -1.98 -6.79 2.11
CA GLY A 8 -1.50 -7.35 3.36
C GLY A 8 -2.69 -7.80 4.21
N TRP A 9 -2.45 -8.66 5.18
CA TRP A 9 -3.52 -9.25 6.01
C TRP A 9 -3.21 -9.09 7.48
N THR A 10 -4.24 -8.72 8.26
CA THR A 10 -4.16 -8.61 9.70
C THR A 10 -5.14 -9.59 10.36
N ARG A 11 -4.99 -9.79 11.66
CA ARG A 11 -6.05 -10.38 12.46
C ARG A 11 -7.20 -9.38 12.55
N PRO A 12 -8.47 -9.85 12.70
CA PRO A 12 -9.61 -8.92 12.82
C PRO A 12 -9.47 -7.92 13.97
N GLU A 13 -8.93 -8.34 15.09
CA GLU A 13 -8.76 -7.46 16.26
C GLU A 13 -7.75 -6.34 16.04
N ASP A 14 -6.85 -6.47 15.06
CA ASP A 14 -5.84 -5.46 14.74
C ASP A 14 -6.23 -4.58 13.56
N ALA A 15 -7.35 -4.87 12.89
CA ALA A 15 -7.69 -4.22 11.63
C ALA A 15 -7.85 -2.70 11.76
N ASP A 16 -8.57 -2.22 12.78
CA ASP A 16 -8.79 -0.79 12.97
C ASP A 16 -7.49 -0.06 13.29
N ALA A 17 -6.66 -0.64 14.14
CA ALA A 17 -5.37 -0.06 14.50
C ALA A 17 -4.44 -0.01 13.29
N TYR A 18 -4.42 -1.06 12.48
CA TYR A 18 -3.61 -1.08 11.27
C TYR A 18 -4.11 -0.06 10.24
N ALA A 19 -5.42 0.08 10.07
CA ALA A 19 -5.99 1.08 9.18
C ALA A 19 -5.52 2.49 9.55
N ALA A 20 -5.51 2.82 10.84
CA ALA A 20 -5.01 4.10 11.33
C ALA A 20 -3.51 4.25 11.05
N TYR A 21 -2.75 3.21 11.31
CA TYR A 21 -1.30 3.22 11.10
C TYR A 21 -0.93 3.43 9.62
N ILE A 22 -1.58 2.71 8.72
CA ILE A 22 -1.26 2.80 7.29
C ILE A 22 -1.67 4.15 6.69
N ARG A 23 -2.71 4.80 7.24
CA ARG A 23 -3.05 6.17 6.84
C ARG A 23 -1.95 7.15 7.21
N GLU A 24 -1.39 7.02 8.40
CA GLU A 24 -0.35 7.92 8.89
C GLU A 24 0.99 7.69 8.19
N THR A 25 1.27 6.46 7.77
CA THR A 25 2.54 6.10 7.14
C THR A 25 2.43 6.03 5.62
N GLY A 26 1.85 4.95 5.10
CA GLY A 26 1.82 4.68 3.67
C GLY A 26 1.02 5.72 2.89
N LEU A 27 -0.21 6.01 3.31
CA LEU A 27 -1.07 6.94 2.59
C LEU A 27 -0.46 8.35 2.55
N THR A 28 0.09 8.80 3.67
CA THR A 28 0.76 10.10 3.74
C THR A 28 1.98 10.12 2.82
N ALA A 29 2.77 9.07 2.81
CA ALA A 29 3.94 8.96 1.93
C ALA A 29 3.54 8.98 0.46
N TYR A 30 2.48 8.27 0.07
CA TYR A 30 1.96 8.29 -1.29
C TYR A 30 1.59 9.72 -1.70
N THR A 31 0.71 10.35 -0.92
CA THR A 31 0.11 11.63 -1.32
C THR A 31 1.10 12.79 -1.26
N SER A 32 2.18 12.67 -0.49
CA SER A 32 3.21 13.70 -0.42
C SER A 32 4.29 13.55 -1.49
N THR A 33 4.28 12.46 -2.27
CA THR A 33 5.26 12.27 -3.34
C THR A 33 4.79 13.00 -4.60
N PRO A 34 5.64 13.86 -5.21
CA PRO A 34 5.30 14.52 -6.48
C PRO A 34 4.95 13.49 -7.56
N GLY A 35 3.89 13.74 -8.31
CA GLY A 35 3.40 12.83 -9.35
C GLY A 35 2.40 11.80 -8.86
N ASN A 36 2.11 11.74 -7.56
CA ASN A 36 1.00 10.94 -7.04
C ASN A 36 -0.32 11.67 -7.36
N LEU A 37 -1.29 10.93 -7.89
CA LEU A 37 -2.59 11.46 -8.29
C LEU A 37 -3.71 11.06 -7.33
N GLY A 38 -3.38 10.37 -6.25
CA GLY A 38 -4.33 9.93 -5.24
C GLY A 38 -4.02 8.52 -4.75
N ALA A 39 -4.60 8.16 -3.62
CA ALA A 39 -4.42 6.84 -3.04
C ALA A 39 -5.62 6.47 -2.18
N HIS A 40 -5.89 5.18 -2.08
CA HIS A 40 -6.97 4.64 -1.28
C HIS A 40 -6.50 3.40 -0.54
N ILE A 41 -7.07 3.19 0.63
CA ILE A 41 -6.90 1.98 1.41
C ILE A 41 -8.29 1.38 1.62
N VAL A 42 -8.46 0.15 1.22
CA VAL A 42 -9.73 -0.58 1.38
C VAL A 42 -9.45 -1.93 2.04
N SER A 43 -10.46 -2.51 2.65
CA SER A 43 -10.32 -3.80 3.30
C SER A 43 -11.57 -4.63 3.14
N ARG A 44 -11.42 -5.94 3.31
CA ARG A 44 -12.54 -6.89 3.34
C ARG A 44 -12.20 -8.06 4.27
N PRO A 45 -13.22 -8.74 4.83
CA PRO A 45 -12.98 -10.02 5.50
C PRO A 45 -12.43 -11.05 4.51
N ASP A 46 -11.48 -11.86 4.97
CA ASP A 46 -10.89 -12.92 4.17
C ASP A 46 -10.62 -14.13 5.08
N GLY A 47 -11.61 -15.03 5.19
CA GLY A 47 -11.57 -16.13 6.14
C GLY A 47 -11.46 -15.60 7.57
N ASP A 48 -10.44 -16.05 8.29
CA ASP A 48 -10.17 -15.62 9.66
C ASP A 48 -9.37 -14.30 9.74
N LEU A 49 -9.04 -13.72 8.60
CA LEU A 49 -8.21 -12.51 8.51
C LEU A 49 -8.97 -11.37 7.88
N VAL A 50 -8.35 -10.19 7.89
CA VAL A 50 -8.82 -9.02 7.14
C VAL A 50 -7.76 -8.70 6.09
N GLU A 51 -8.17 -8.66 4.82
CA GLU A 51 -7.31 -8.25 3.71
C GLU A 51 -7.37 -6.74 3.56
N PHE A 52 -6.19 -6.12 3.53
CA PHE A 52 -6.04 -4.70 3.17
C PHE A 52 -5.47 -4.61 1.76
N LEU A 53 -6.06 -3.72 0.97
CA LEU A 53 -5.60 -3.40 -0.36
C LEU A 53 -5.29 -1.91 -0.43
N THR A 54 -4.07 -1.55 -0.82
CA THR A 54 -3.73 -0.17 -1.15
C THR A 54 -3.79 0.00 -2.66
N ILE A 55 -4.38 1.11 -3.10
CA ILE A 55 -4.48 1.47 -4.51
C ILE A 55 -3.95 2.89 -4.63
N SER A 56 -2.91 3.08 -5.43
CA SER A 56 -2.34 4.41 -5.65
C SER A 56 -2.21 4.70 -7.14
N PHE A 57 -2.35 5.97 -7.49
CA PHE A 57 -2.39 6.44 -8.87
C PHE A 57 -1.23 7.40 -9.12
N TRP A 58 -0.53 7.23 -10.23
CA TRP A 58 0.74 7.90 -10.49
C TRP A 58 0.82 8.39 -11.93
N GLU A 59 1.46 9.55 -12.13
CA GLU A 59 1.68 10.11 -13.45
C GLU A 59 2.63 9.24 -14.28
N SER A 60 3.64 8.64 -13.64
CA SER A 60 4.72 7.95 -14.34
C SER A 60 5.43 6.97 -13.41
N PHE A 61 6.24 6.09 -13.99
CA PHE A 61 7.13 5.22 -13.21
C PHE A 61 8.22 6.00 -12.49
N GLU A 62 8.67 7.13 -13.03
CA GLU A 62 9.64 7.99 -12.37
C GLU A 62 9.09 8.52 -11.05
N ALA A 63 7.83 8.92 -11.02
CA ALA A 63 7.18 9.37 -9.79
C ALA A 63 7.13 8.24 -8.75
N ILE A 64 6.86 7.01 -9.19
CA ILE A 64 6.86 5.85 -8.29
C ILE A 64 8.26 5.61 -7.72
N ARG A 65 9.32 5.79 -8.51
CA ARG A 65 10.70 5.64 -8.02
C ARG A 65 11.04 6.64 -6.91
N GLU A 66 10.49 7.83 -6.97
CA GLU A 66 10.64 8.83 -5.90
C GLU A 66 10.10 8.30 -4.56
N PHE A 67 9.02 7.53 -4.61
CA PHE A 67 8.40 6.93 -3.43
C PHE A 67 9.09 5.62 -3.02
N ALA A 68 9.27 4.70 -3.97
CA ALA A 68 9.62 3.30 -3.70
C ALA A 68 11.10 2.98 -3.87
N GLY A 69 11.89 3.89 -4.45
CA GLY A 69 13.28 3.63 -4.78
C GLY A 69 13.45 3.00 -6.16
N ALA A 70 14.66 2.55 -6.47
CA ALA A 70 15.03 2.07 -7.80
C ALA A 70 14.25 0.82 -8.22
N ASP A 71 13.99 -0.10 -7.28
CA ASP A 71 13.21 -1.31 -7.55
C ASP A 71 11.75 -1.07 -7.18
N ILE A 72 10.98 -0.59 -8.14
CA ILE A 72 9.59 -0.21 -7.92
C ILE A 72 8.67 -1.40 -7.67
N GLU A 73 9.09 -2.62 -7.98
CA GLU A 73 8.27 -3.81 -7.73
C GLU A 73 8.29 -4.25 -6.28
N GLN A 74 9.26 -3.79 -5.49
CA GLN A 74 9.33 -4.10 -4.08
C GLN A 74 8.34 -3.27 -3.28
N ALA A 75 7.61 -3.91 -2.36
CA ALA A 75 6.73 -3.20 -1.44
C ALA A 75 7.58 -2.36 -0.47
N VAL A 76 7.02 -1.21 -0.06
CA VAL A 76 7.63 -0.34 0.95
C VAL A 76 6.99 -0.66 2.28
N PHE A 77 7.80 -1.06 3.26
CA PHE A 77 7.33 -1.40 4.59
C PHE A 77 7.73 -0.35 5.61
N TYR A 78 6.99 -0.30 6.70
CA TYR A 78 7.15 0.67 7.78
C TYR A 78 7.44 -0.07 9.09
N PRO A 79 8.03 0.60 10.09
CA PRO A 79 8.56 -0.08 11.28
C PRO A 79 7.60 -1.00 12.02
N GLU A 80 6.32 -0.65 12.10
CA GLU A 80 5.35 -1.47 12.84
C GLU A 80 4.56 -2.45 11.98
N ASP A 81 4.88 -2.57 10.69
CA ASP A 81 4.18 -3.51 9.82
C ASP A 81 4.28 -4.95 10.33
N ASP A 82 5.43 -5.36 10.85
CA ASP A 82 5.63 -6.71 11.38
C ASP A 82 4.71 -7.02 12.56
N ARG A 83 4.32 -6.00 13.31
CA ARG A 83 3.42 -6.15 14.45
C ARG A 83 2.00 -6.47 14.02
N PHE A 84 1.56 -5.91 12.90
CA PHE A 84 0.17 -6.02 12.44
C PHE A 84 -0.02 -7.11 11.38
N LEU A 85 0.94 -7.25 10.45
CA LEU A 85 0.75 -8.08 9.28
C LEU A 85 1.10 -9.54 9.57
N VAL A 86 0.11 -10.41 9.52
CA VAL A 86 0.33 -11.86 9.66
C VAL A 86 0.70 -12.47 8.31
N LYS A 87 0.36 -11.79 7.21
CA LYS A 87 0.67 -12.20 5.85
C LYS A 87 0.76 -10.93 5.01
N ARG A 88 1.67 -10.89 4.03
CA ARG A 88 1.85 -9.72 3.16
C ARG A 88 2.42 -10.13 1.81
N GLU A 89 2.08 -9.35 0.78
CA GLU A 89 2.79 -9.41 -0.48
C GLU A 89 4.09 -8.61 -0.35
N THR A 90 5.19 -9.15 -0.80
CA THR A 90 6.50 -8.47 -0.78
C THR A 90 6.78 -7.72 -2.06
N VAL A 91 6.03 -8.05 -3.12
CA VAL A 91 6.06 -7.32 -4.39
C VAL A 91 4.69 -6.72 -4.64
N VAL A 92 4.68 -5.62 -5.38
CA VAL A 92 3.45 -4.92 -5.74
C VAL A 92 3.12 -5.20 -7.22
N ARG A 93 1.93 -4.78 -7.64
CA ARG A 93 1.52 -4.85 -9.04
C ARG A 93 1.33 -3.45 -9.60
N HIS A 94 1.76 -3.26 -10.84
CA HIS A 94 1.51 -2.03 -11.57
C HIS A 94 0.65 -2.32 -12.77
N TYR A 95 -0.29 -1.42 -13.03
CA TYR A 95 -1.21 -1.50 -14.15
C TYR A 95 -1.18 -0.19 -14.90
N THR A 96 -1.27 -0.25 -16.22
CA THR A 96 -1.44 0.95 -17.05
C THR A 96 -2.93 1.15 -17.32
N GLU A 97 -3.42 2.37 -17.08
CA GLU A 97 -4.79 2.70 -17.41
C GLU A 97 -4.94 2.91 -18.92
N HIS A 98 -6.04 2.42 -19.47
CA HIS A 98 -6.37 2.59 -20.88
C HIS A 98 -7.63 3.41 -21.10
#